data_12e673ab9d0e10aa5511faa20ec568ce
#
_entry.id   12e673ab9d0e10aa5511faa20ec568ce
#
_cell.length_a   1.000
_cell.length_b   1.000
_cell.length_c   1.000
_cell.angle_alpha   90.00
_cell.angle_beta   90.00
_cell.angle_gamma   90.00
#
_symmetry.space_group_name_H-M   'P 1'
#
loop_
_entity.id
_entity.type
_entity.pdbx_description
1 polymer ?
#
loop_
_entity_poly.entity_id
_entity_poly.type
_entity_poly.pdbx_seq_one_letter_code
_entity_poly.pdbx_strand_id
1 'polypeptide(L)'
;MKWNKFRLKTTTEAEDIVSSMLMDLGIQGVEIEDKIPLTQSDKEQMFVDILPQTEADDGVAYLSFYLEPEEDKEKILSDVRKELEEMSAYVNVGECLIEESETEDVDWVNNWKQYFHQFYVDDVLIIPSWEEVKPEDEDKMIIHIDPGTAFGTGMHETTQLCIRQIRKYVTENTKILDVGCGSGILGMLALKFGAKYSVGTDLDPCAIDATHENMEVNGISKDRYEVMIGNIIDDKEVQDKVGYECYDIVAANILADVLVALTPVVVNQIKKGGIYITCLLYTSPSPRD
;
A
#
# COMPACT_ATOMS: atom_id res chain seq x y z
N MET A 1 15.76 11.85 8.86
CA MET A 1 16.56 12.90 8.20
C MET A 1 15.79 14.20 8.31
N LYS A 2 16.42 15.37 8.37
CA LYS A 2 15.67 16.64 8.34
C LYS A 2 15.58 17.09 6.90
N TRP A 3 14.43 17.60 6.51
CA TRP A 3 14.18 18.16 5.19
C TRP A 3 13.71 19.60 5.31
N ASN A 4 14.11 20.46 4.38
CA ASN A 4 13.51 21.76 4.23
C ASN A 4 12.25 21.62 3.39
N LYS A 5 11.08 21.86 3.98
CA LYS A 5 9.79 21.84 3.28
C LYS A 5 9.43 23.26 2.86
N PHE A 6 9.06 23.42 1.61
CA PHE A 6 8.58 24.67 1.03
C PHE A 6 7.17 24.46 0.52
N ARG A 7 6.28 25.37 0.86
CA ARG A 7 4.89 25.37 0.40
C ARG A 7 4.64 26.62 -0.44
N LEU A 8 4.45 26.43 -1.74
CA LEU A 8 4.20 27.46 -2.72
C LEU A 8 2.70 27.61 -2.96
N LYS A 9 2.16 28.82 -2.74
CA LYS A 9 0.77 29.14 -3.06
C LYS A 9 0.67 29.60 -4.51
N THR A 10 -0.19 28.93 -5.28
CA THR A 10 -0.47 29.24 -6.69
C THR A 10 -1.97 29.17 -6.96
N THR A 11 -2.37 29.10 -8.23
CA THR A 11 -3.76 28.90 -8.64
C THR A 11 -3.96 27.48 -9.15
N THR A 12 -5.19 26.97 -9.08
CA THR A 12 -5.57 25.68 -9.67
C THR A 12 -5.38 25.64 -11.19
N GLU A 13 -5.44 26.80 -11.86
CA GLU A 13 -5.13 26.92 -13.30
C GLU A 13 -3.64 26.71 -13.63
N ALA A 14 -2.75 27.06 -12.69
CA ALA A 14 -1.30 27.04 -12.91
C ALA A 14 -0.59 25.86 -12.26
N GLU A 15 -1.25 25.06 -11.44
CA GLU A 15 -0.60 24.02 -10.61
C GLU A 15 0.22 23.01 -11.42
N ASP A 16 -0.32 22.49 -12.52
CA ASP A 16 0.36 21.51 -13.37
C ASP A 16 1.62 22.09 -14.02
N ILE A 17 1.53 23.32 -14.54
CA ILE A 17 2.65 23.98 -15.21
C ILE A 17 3.72 24.42 -14.19
N VAL A 18 3.32 24.84 -12.99
CA VAL A 18 4.24 25.15 -11.90
C VAL A 18 4.90 23.88 -11.36
N SER A 19 4.17 22.78 -11.24
CA SER A 19 4.73 21.48 -10.88
C SER A 19 5.78 21.01 -11.88
N SER A 20 5.49 21.13 -13.18
CA SER A 20 6.45 20.79 -14.23
C SER A 20 7.70 21.66 -14.18
N MET A 21 7.55 22.95 -13.93
CA MET A 21 8.68 23.88 -13.78
C MET A 21 9.57 23.50 -12.58
N LEU A 22 8.98 23.13 -11.45
CA LEU A 22 9.75 22.66 -10.28
C LEU A 22 10.55 21.40 -10.61
N MET A 23 9.97 20.46 -11.37
CA MET A 23 10.68 19.26 -11.83
C MET A 23 11.82 19.59 -12.79
N ASP A 24 11.63 20.55 -13.69
CA ASP A 24 12.67 21.02 -14.63
C ASP A 24 13.85 21.67 -13.89
N LEU A 25 13.62 22.29 -12.75
CA LEU A 25 14.66 22.80 -11.85
C LEU A 25 15.36 21.71 -11.00
N GLY A 26 14.98 20.42 -11.20
CA GLY A 26 15.59 19.29 -10.53
C GLY A 26 14.95 18.92 -9.20
N ILE A 27 13.84 19.55 -8.82
CA ILE A 27 13.09 19.22 -7.60
C ILE A 27 12.31 17.92 -7.84
N GLN A 28 12.67 16.87 -7.11
CA GLN A 28 12.02 15.55 -7.24
C GLN A 28 10.85 15.42 -6.26
N GLY A 29 9.66 15.25 -6.81
CA GLY A 29 8.44 15.06 -6.03
C GLY A 29 7.82 16.37 -5.54
N VAL A 30 6.64 16.67 -6.09
CA VAL A 30 5.83 17.82 -5.71
C VAL A 30 4.47 17.28 -5.24
N GLU A 31 4.06 17.69 -4.05
CA GLU A 31 2.74 17.37 -3.50
C GLU A 31 1.80 18.54 -3.83
N ILE A 32 0.68 18.25 -4.48
CA ILE A 32 -0.32 19.25 -4.87
C ILE A 32 -1.51 19.13 -3.92
N GLU A 33 -1.88 20.23 -3.29
CA GLU A 33 -3.09 20.37 -2.48
C GLU A 33 -4.02 21.37 -3.17
N ASP A 34 -5.14 20.90 -3.71
CA ASP A 34 -6.14 21.72 -4.36
C ASP A 34 -7.57 21.33 -3.87
N LYS A 35 -8.57 22.05 -4.37
CA LYS A 35 -9.98 21.76 -4.15
C LYS A 35 -10.73 21.45 -5.46
N ILE A 36 -10.00 21.06 -6.51
CA ILE A 36 -10.60 20.67 -7.78
C ILE A 36 -11.51 19.45 -7.54
N PRO A 37 -12.78 19.50 -7.95
CA PRO A 37 -13.66 18.35 -7.79
C PRO A 37 -13.14 17.16 -8.59
N LEU A 38 -13.01 16.01 -7.93
CA LEU A 38 -12.63 14.76 -8.56
C LEU A 38 -13.56 14.43 -9.74
N THR A 39 -12.96 14.12 -10.88
CA THR A 39 -13.72 13.65 -12.05
C THR A 39 -14.30 12.26 -11.79
N GLN A 40 -15.23 11.82 -12.64
CA GLN A 40 -15.77 10.46 -12.54
C GLN A 40 -14.67 9.39 -12.73
N SER A 41 -13.69 9.67 -13.61
CA SER A 41 -12.54 8.80 -13.84
C SER A 41 -11.65 8.70 -12.61
N ASP A 42 -11.40 9.83 -11.94
CA ASP A 42 -10.56 9.86 -10.72
C ASP A 42 -11.25 9.07 -9.60
N LYS A 43 -12.57 9.24 -9.45
CA LYS A 43 -13.36 8.50 -8.47
C LYS A 43 -13.36 7.00 -8.71
N GLU A 44 -13.35 6.58 -9.97
CA GLU A 44 -13.26 5.16 -10.37
C GLU A 44 -11.86 4.57 -10.14
N GLN A 45 -10.81 5.40 -10.18
CA GLN A 45 -9.43 5.00 -9.90
C GLN A 45 -9.06 5.06 -8.41
N MET A 46 -9.77 5.87 -7.63
CA MET A 46 -9.61 5.92 -6.19
C MET A 46 -10.36 4.77 -5.53
N PHE A 47 -9.64 3.74 -5.12
CA PHE A 47 -10.17 2.59 -4.37
C PHE A 47 -10.50 2.96 -2.91
N VAL A 48 -11.35 3.97 -2.68
CA VAL A 48 -11.76 4.41 -1.35
C VAL A 48 -13.28 4.29 -1.19
N ASP A 49 -13.71 3.70 -0.09
CA ASP A 49 -15.14 3.50 0.23
C ASP A 49 -15.87 4.81 0.55
N ILE A 50 -15.13 5.82 1.01
CA ILE A 50 -15.68 7.14 1.33
C ILE A 50 -14.87 8.17 0.58
N LEU A 51 -15.49 8.78 -0.44
CA LEU A 51 -14.88 9.90 -1.15
C LEU A 51 -14.75 11.09 -0.21
N PRO A 52 -13.59 11.77 -0.19
CA PRO A 52 -13.42 13.00 0.58
C PRO A 52 -14.50 14.01 0.15
N GLN A 53 -15.15 14.64 1.10
CA GLN A 53 -16.00 15.79 0.81
C GLN A 53 -15.08 16.98 0.54
N THR A 54 -14.81 17.25 -0.72
CA THR A 54 -14.07 18.43 -1.14
C THR A 54 -14.98 19.66 -1.06
N GLU A 55 -14.48 20.74 -0.49
CA GLU A 55 -15.09 22.06 -0.62
C GLU A 55 -15.10 22.47 -2.11
N ALA A 56 -15.90 23.48 -2.44
CA ALA A 56 -15.86 24.03 -3.80
C ALA A 56 -14.48 24.61 -4.10
N ASP A 57 -14.00 24.41 -5.33
CA ASP A 57 -12.75 25.01 -5.80
C ASP A 57 -12.80 26.53 -5.63
N ASP A 58 -11.84 27.06 -4.89
CA ASP A 58 -11.67 28.49 -4.63
C ASP A 58 -10.59 29.13 -5.53
N GLY A 59 -10.08 28.36 -6.50
CA GLY A 59 -9.06 28.78 -7.44
C GLY A 59 -7.65 28.84 -6.85
N VAL A 60 -7.44 28.27 -5.66
CA VAL A 60 -6.15 28.25 -4.95
C VAL A 60 -5.61 26.84 -4.86
N ALA A 61 -4.34 26.68 -5.23
CA ALA A 61 -3.58 25.46 -5.04
C ALA A 61 -2.31 25.72 -4.23
N TYR A 62 -1.84 24.69 -3.54
CA TYR A 62 -0.57 24.71 -2.83
C TYR A 62 0.30 23.55 -3.34
N LEU A 63 1.55 23.89 -3.70
CA LEU A 63 2.55 22.91 -4.08
C LEU A 63 3.60 22.83 -2.98
N SER A 64 3.71 21.66 -2.36
CA SER A 64 4.75 21.38 -1.37
C SER A 64 5.89 20.61 -2.02
N PHE A 65 7.13 21.07 -1.81
CA PHE A 65 8.33 20.39 -2.27
C PHE A 65 9.40 20.38 -1.17
N TYR A 66 10.38 19.49 -1.33
CA TYR A 66 11.33 19.17 -0.28
C TYR A 66 12.75 19.26 -0.82
N LEU A 67 13.66 19.86 -0.04
CA LEU A 67 15.09 19.94 -0.35
C LEU A 67 15.89 19.28 0.76
N GLU A 68 16.97 18.59 0.39
CA GLU A 68 17.92 18.04 1.35
C GLU A 68 18.64 19.18 2.11
N PRO A 69 19.08 18.93 3.36
CA PRO A 69 19.77 19.96 4.15
C PRO A 69 21.06 20.49 3.53
N GLU A 70 21.71 19.66 2.68
CA GLU A 70 22.97 19.98 2.00
C GLU A 70 22.76 20.76 0.69
N GLU A 71 21.54 20.86 0.19
CA GLU A 71 21.24 21.59 -1.04
C GLU A 71 21.28 23.11 -0.81
N ASP A 72 21.70 23.85 -1.84
CA ASP A 72 21.71 25.32 -1.81
C ASP A 72 20.28 25.87 -1.99
N LYS A 73 19.54 25.88 -0.87
CA LYS A 73 18.15 26.34 -0.86
C LYS A 73 17.96 27.77 -1.38
N GLU A 74 18.92 28.66 -1.09
CA GLU A 74 18.79 30.07 -1.50
C GLU A 74 18.87 30.20 -3.02
N LYS A 75 19.77 29.44 -3.65
CA LYS A 75 19.90 29.39 -5.11
C LYS A 75 18.63 28.78 -5.72
N ILE A 76 18.19 27.63 -5.25
CA ILE A 76 16.98 26.95 -5.79
C ILE A 76 15.75 27.84 -5.67
N LEU A 77 15.53 28.48 -4.51
CA LEU A 77 14.40 29.39 -4.32
C LEU A 77 14.51 30.65 -5.19
N SER A 78 15.73 31.13 -5.46
CA SER A 78 15.95 32.23 -6.39
C SER A 78 15.58 31.85 -7.82
N ASP A 79 15.98 30.66 -8.25
CA ASP A 79 15.64 30.13 -9.57
C ASP A 79 14.13 29.91 -9.71
N VAL A 80 13.48 29.31 -8.70
CA VAL A 80 12.02 29.15 -8.65
C VAL A 80 11.28 30.49 -8.77
N ARG A 81 11.68 31.50 -8.00
CA ARG A 81 11.03 32.81 -8.06
C ARG A 81 11.19 33.46 -9.43
N LYS A 82 12.36 33.33 -10.06
CA LYS A 82 12.63 33.85 -11.39
C LYS A 82 11.73 33.22 -12.44
N GLU A 83 11.63 31.89 -12.44
CA GLU A 83 10.76 31.15 -13.37
C GLU A 83 9.28 31.52 -13.17
N LEU A 84 8.82 31.64 -11.92
CA LEU A 84 7.46 32.09 -11.61
C LEU A 84 7.18 33.50 -12.12
N GLU A 85 8.15 34.42 -12.02
CA GLU A 85 8.03 35.80 -12.56
C GLU A 85 7.91 35.76 -14.08
N GLU A 86 8.71 34.94 -14.77
CA GLU A 86 8.63 34.75 -16.22
C GLU A 86 7.29 34.13 -16.64
N MET A 87 6.80 33.14 -15.92
CA MET A 87 5.51 32.46 -16.17
C MET A 87 4.32 33.42 -15.97
N SER A 88 4.42 34.32 -15.01
CA SER A 88 3.36 35.30 -14.71
C SER A 88 2.95 36.17 -15.88
N ALA A 89 3.80 36.29 -16.91
CA ALA A 89 3.51 37.00 -18.15
C ALA A 89 2.51 36.26 -19.06
N TYR A 90 2.32 34.97 -18.86
CA TYR A 90 1.55 34.09 -19.75
C TYR A 90 0.38 33.36 -19.06
N VAL A 91 0.52 33.11 -17.76
CA VAL A 91 -0.47 32.40 -16.96
C VAL A 91 -0.64 33.07 -15.60
N ASN A 92 -1.83 33.00 -15.02
CA ASN A 92 -2.06 33.53 -13.68
C ASN A 92 -1.51 32.56 -12.61
N VAL A 93 -0.28 32.79 -12.18
CA VAL A 93 0.39 32.00 -11.15
C VAL A 93 0.00 32.39 -9.70
N GLY A 94 -0.89 33.35 -9.52
CA GLY A 94 -1.35 33.82 -8.22
C GLY A 94 -0.31 34.64 -7.45
N GLU A 95 -0.35 34.57 -6.12
CA GLU A 95 0.53 35.34 -5.24
C GLU A 95 1.97 34.80 -5.17
N CYS A 96 2.21 33.56 -5.57
CA CYS A 96 3.51 32.89 -5.52
C CYS A 96 4.22 32.98 -4.15
N LEU A 97 3.43 32.97 -3.06
CA LEU A 97 3.96 33.01 -1.70
C LEU A 97 4.61 31.66 -1.39
N ILE A 98 5.88 31.68 -0.98
CA ILE A 98 6.61 30.48 -0.55
C ILE A 98 6.79 30.56 0.96
N GLU A 99 6.22 29.61 1.67
CA GLU A 99 6.39 29.42 3.10
C GLU A 99 7.47 28.34 3.32
N GLU A 100 8.41 28.63 4.21
CA GLU A 100 9.48 27.70 4.59
C GLU A 100 9.17 27.07 5.94
N SER A 101 9.34 25.77 6.06
CA SER A 101 9.26 25.01 7.29
C SER A 101 10.28 23.87 7.29
N GLU A 102 10.60 23.34 8.46
CA GLU A 102 11.39 22.12 8.57
C GLU A 102 10.46 20.93 8.82
N THR A 103 10.75 19.80 8.18
CA THR A 103 10.08 18.52 8.48
C THR A 103 11.13 17.47 8.74
N GLU A 104 10.82 16.52 9.62
CA GLU A 104 11.67 15.37 9.88
C GLU A 104 11.02 14.13 9.28
N ASP A 105 11.82 13.23 8.68
CA ASP A 105 11.34 11.92 8.18
C ASP A 105 10.53 11.16 9.23
N VAL A 106 10.82 11.41 10.51
CA VAL A 106 10.12 10.79 11.63
C VAL A 106 8.62 11.09 11.61
N ASP A 107 8.23 12.28 11.16
CA ASP A 107 6.82 12.68 11.12
C ASP A 107 6.05 11.99 9.97
N TRP A 108 6.71 11.73 8.85
CA TRP A 108 6.12 11.05 7.70
C TRP A 108 6.06 9.54 7.91
N VAL A 109 7.19 8.94 8.28
CA VAL A 109 7.34 7.48 8.46
C VAL A 109 6.49 6.95 9.62
N ASN A 110 6.18 7.77 10.63
CA ASN A 110 5.46 7.33 11.83
C ASN A 110 4.06 7.92 11.99
N ASN A 111 3.67 8.94 11.21
CA ASN A 111 2.39 9.61 11.40
C ASN A 111 1.19 8.68 11.16
N TRP A 112 1.30 7.71 10.24
CA TRP A 112 0.28 6.71 9.99
C TRP A 112 0.09 5.73 11.16
N LYS A 113 1.12 5.52 12.02
CA LYS A 113 1.05 4.61 13.19
C LYS A 113 -0.04 5.04 14.18
N GLN A 114 -0.32 6.33 14.27
CA GLN A 114 -1.39 6.84 15.14
C GLN A 114 -2.80 6.49 14.67
N TYR A 115 -2.96 6.08 13.41
CA TYR A 115 -4.25 5.70 12.82
C TYR A 115 -4.45 4.19 12.75
N PHE A 116 -3.39 3.40 12.96
CA PHE A 116 -3.47 1.95 12.96
C PHE A 116 -3.48 1.42 14.38
N HIS A 117 -4.62 0.88 14.80
CA HIS A 117 -4.85 0.32 16.12
C HIS A 117 -5.20 -1.15 16.02
N GLN A 118 -5.06 -1.85 17.16
CA GLN A 118 -5.46 -3.25 17.27
C GLN A 118 -6.94 -3.44 16.93
N PHE A 119 -7.26 -4.54 16.29
CA PHE A 119 -8.63 -4.92 15.96
C PHE A 119 -8.78 -6.43 15.91
N TYR A 120 -10.03 -6.91 15.80
CA TYR A 120 -10.32 -8.32 15.80
C TYR A 120 -10.90 -8.79 14.47
N VAL A 121 -10.45 -9.99 14.05
CA VAL A 121 -11.14 -10.80 13.06
C VAL A 121 -11.60 -12.07 13.77
N ASP A 122 -12.84 -12.12 14.16
CA ASP A 122 -13.46 -13.13 15.02
C ASP A 122 -12.72 -13.23 16.39
N ASP A 123 -11.98 -14.28 16.68
CA ASP A 123 -11.16 -14.47 17.89
C ASP A 123 -9.67 -14.23 17.68
N VAL A 124 -9.28 -13.75 16.52
CA VAL A 124 -7.89 -13.37 16.22
C VAL A 124 -7.70 -11.88 16.51
N LEU A 125 -6.77 -11.56 17.39
CA LEU A 125 -6.32 -10.21 17.63
C LEU A 125 -5.21 -9.87 16.62
N ILE A 126 -5.42 -8.86 15.81
CA ILE A 126 -4.42 -8.26 14.94
C ILE A 126 -3.97 -6.97 15.61
N ILE A 127 -2.69 -6.88 15.92
CA ILE A 127 -2.12 -5.81 16.73
C ILE A 127 -0.76 -5.37 16.17
N PRO A 128 -0.49 -4.06 16.06
CA PRO A 128 0.85 -3.60 15.70
C PRO A 128 1.87 -3.88 16.80
N SER A 129 3.15 -4.00 16.44
CA SER A 129 4.22 -4.34 17.40
C SER A 129 4.47 -3.29 18.48
N TRP A 130 4.04 -2.04 18.24
CA TRP A 130 4.17 -0.92 19.20
C TRP A 130 3.02 -0.80 20.20
N GLU A 131 1.95 -1.61 20.07
CA GLU A 131 0.87 -1.68 21.05
C GLU A 131 1.06 -2.87 21.99
N GLU A 132 0.66 -2.70 23.24
CA GLU A 132 0.71 -3.77 24.25
C GLU A 132 -0.57 -4.60 24.19
N VAL A 133 -0.40 -5.92 24.28
CA VAL A 133 -1.53 -6.86 24.42
C VAL A 133 -2.16 -6.67 25.77
N LYS A 134 -3.47 -6.43 25.81
CA LYS A 134 -4.19 -6.28 27.07
C LYS A 134 -4.31 -7.62 27.80
N PRO A 135 -4.33 -7.63 29.16
CA PRO A 135 -4.47 -8.88 29.93
C PRO A 135 -5.70 -9.74 29.57
N GLU A 136 -6.76 -9.09 29.11
CA GLU A 136 -8.01 -9.77 28.67
C GLU A 136 -7.87 -10.50 27.33
N ASP A 137 -6.77 -10.28 26.63
CA ASP A 137 -6.52 -10.80 25.27
C ASP A 137 -5.36 -11.81 25.24
N GLU A 138 -4.68 -12.07 26.36
CA GLU A 138 -3.54 -12.99 26.42
C GLU A 138 -3.88 -14.43 26.00
N ASP A 139 -5.12 -14.85 26.19
CA ASP A 139 -5.59 -16.19 25.81
C ASP A 139 -6.03 -16.28 24.34
N LYS A 140 -6.04 -15.17 23.60
CA LYS A 140 -6.47 -15.15 22.20
C LYS A 140 -5.36 -15.53 21.23
N MET A 141 -5.73 -15.86 20.02
CA MET A 141 -4.76 -15.95 18.93
C MET A 141 -4.32 -14.56 18.53
N ILE A 142 -3.04 -14.26 18.71
CA ILE A 142 -2.46 -12.95 18.43
C ILE A 142 -1.56 -13.03 17.21
N ILE A 143 -1.67 -12.04 16.33
CA ILE A 143 -0.74 -11.80 15.25
C ILE A 143 -0.31 -10.32 15.27
N HIS A 144 0.98 -10.10 15.26
CA HIS A 144 1.55 -8.76 15.11
C HIS A 144 1.71 -8.45 13.63
N ILE A 145 1.16 -7.32 13.19
CA ILE A 145 1.28 -6.82 11.83
C ILE A 145 1.69 -5.34 11.90
N ASP A 146 2.86 -5.06 11.42
CA ASP A 146 3.31 -3.70 11.19
C ASP A 146 3.04 -3.36 9.72
N PRO A 147 2.06 -2.49 9.47
CA PRO A 147 1.70 -2.11 8.11
C PRO A 147 2.72 -1.11 7.56
N GLY A 148 3.92 -1.49 7.27
CA GLY A 148 4.96 -0.62 6.71
C GLY A 148 4.51 0.15 5.45
N THR A 149 5.34 0.22 4.45
CA THR A 149 4.99 0.73 3.11
C THR A 149 4.22 -0.30 2.27
N ALA A 150 4.15 -1.57 2.73
CA ALA A 150 3.45 -2.64 2.02
C ALA A 150 1.95 -2.66 2.34
N PHE A 151 1.15 -3.01 1.34
CA PHE A 151 -0.30 -3.22 1.50
C PHE A 151 -0.60 -4.46 2.37
N GLY A 152 -1.78 -4.46 3.05
CA GLY A 152 -2.24 -5.67 3.77
C GLY A 152 -2.22 -5.55 5.28
N THR A 153 -2.76 -4.46 5.85
CA THR A 153 -2.92 -4.27 7.30
C THR A 153 -3.86 -5.30 7.96
N GLY A 154 -4.68 -5.98 7.16
CA GLY A 154 -5.74 -6.84 7.66
C GLY A 154 -7.05 -6.13 7.99
N MET A 155 -7.07 -4.80 8.06
CA MET A 155 -8.29 -4.03 8.40
C MET A 155 -9.34 -4.09 7.30
N HIS A 156 -8.93 -4.19 6.05
CA HIS A 156 -9.84 -4.22 4.92
C HIS A 156 -10.76 -5.46 4.97
N GLU A 157 -12.03 -5.29 4.67
CA GLU A 157 -13.03 -6.36 4.73
C GLU A 157 -12.67 -7.56 3.84
N THR A 158 -12.06 -7.32 2.68
CA THR A 158 -11.61 -8.39 1.78
C THR A 158 -10.56 -9.28 2.43
N THR A 159 -9.60 -8.69 3.16
CA THR A 159 -8.59 -9.43 3.91
C THR A 159 -9.22 -10.24 5.02
N GLN A 160 -10.17 -9.66 5.77
CA GLN A 160 -10.89 -10.37 6.82
C GLN A 160 -11.70 -11.56 6.27
N LEU A 161 -12.33 -11.39 5.10
CA LEU A 161 -13.03 -12.49 4.43
C LEU A 161 -12.07 -13.61 4.00
N CYS A 162 -10.91 -13.28 3.45
CA CYS A 162 -9.87 -14.26 3.13
C CYS A 162 -9.39 -15.01 4.38
N ILE A 163 -9.13 -14.31 5.48
CA ILE A 163 -8.75 -14.91 6.78
C ILE A 163 -9.77 -15.94 7.24
N ARG A 164 -11.07 -15.59 7.22
CA ARG A 164 -12.15 -16.50 7.60
C ARG A 164 -12.22 -17.74 6.70
N GLN A 165 -12.04 -17.57 5.39
CA GLN A 165 -12.03 -18.71 4.47
C GLN A 165 -10.79 -19.58 4.66
N ILE A 166 -9.60 -19.00 4.80
CA ILE A 166 -8.37 -19.77 5.08
C ILE A 166 -8.56 -20.60 6.35
N ARG A 167 -9.03 -19.99 7.44
CA ARG A 167 -9.27 -20.69 8.71
C ARG A 167 -10.20 -21.90 8.56
N LYS A 168 -11.23 -21.78 7.73
CA LYS A 168 -12.22 -22.84 7.50
C LYS A 168 -11.62 -24.08 6.84
N TYR A 169 -10.61 -23.90 5.98
CA TYR A 169 -10.09 -24.98 5.13
C TYR A 169 -8.68 -25.43 5.51
N VAL A 170 -7.98 -24.70 6.37
CA VAL A 170 -6.64 -25.09 6.82
C VAL A 170 -6.70 -26.36 7.67
N THR A 171 -5.74 -27.24 7.45
CA THR A 171 -5.44 -28.44 8.23
C THR A 171 -3.94 -28.52 8.52
N GLU A 172 -3.51 -29.44 9.39
CA GLU A 172 -2.09 -29.66 9.73
C GLU A 172 -1.19 -30.06 8.55
N ASN A 173 -1.77 -30.49 7.45
CA ASN A 173 -1.04 -30.88 6.24
C ASN A 173 -1.11 -29.82 5.14
N THR A 174 -1.85 -28.73 5.35
CA THR A 174 -2.07 -27.67 4.34
C THR A 174 -0.79 -26.98 3.96
N LYS A 175 -0.54 -26.92 2.66
CA LYS A 175 0.40 -25.98 2.05
C LYS A 175 -0.41 -24.88 1.38
N ILE A 176 -0.08 -23.63 1.70
CA ILE A 176 -0.74 -22.45 1.12
C ILE A 176 0.23 -21.64 0.28
N LEU A 177 -0.27 -21.11 -0.85
CA LEU A 177 0.38 -20.09 -1.64
C LEU A 177 -0.42 -18.78 -1.50
N ASP A 178 0.27 -17.71 -1.12
CA ASP A 178 -0.26 -16.35 -0.96
C ASP A 178 0.29 -15.48 -2.08
N VAL A 179 -0.54 -15.15 -3.08
CA VAL A 179 -0.14 -14.39 -4.27
C VAL A 179 -0.47 -12.92 -4.06
N GLY A 180 0.54 -12.06 -4.14
CA GLY A 180 0.44 -10.67 -3.69
C GLY A 180 0.40 -10.62 -2.17
N CYS A 181 1.43 -11.17 -1.52
CA CYS A 181 1.41 -11.42 -0.08
C CYS A 181 1.45 -10.14 0.77
N GLY A 182 1.96 -9.02 0.23
CA GLY A 182 2.04 -7.74 0.93
C GLY A 182 2.73 -7.85 2.29
N SER A 183 2.00 -7.60 3.36
CA SER A 183 2.48 -7.77 4.74
C SER A 183 2.71 -9.23 5.17
N GLY A 184 2.28 -10.20 4.37
CA GLY A 184 2.33 -11.63 4.67
C GLY A 184 1.23 -12.14 5.60
N ILE A 185 0.24 -11.33 5.92
CA ILE A 185 -0.79 -11.63 6.93
C ILE A 185 -1.55 -12.92 6.64
N LEU A 186 -1.95 -13.19 5.39
CA LEU A 186 -2.72 -14.39 5.04
C LEU A 186 -1.88 -15.65 5.21
N GLY A 187 -0.64 -15.65 4.72
CA GLY A 187 0.30 -16.75 4.87
C GLY A 187 0.65 -17.03 6.32
N MET A 188 0.89 -16.00 7.13
CA MET A 188 1.21 -16.13 8.55
C MET A 188 0.01 -16.64 9.36
N LEU A 189 -1.19 -16.11 9.10
CA LEU A 189 -2.40 -16.61 9.76
C LEU A 189 -2.72 -18.07 9.39
N ALA A 190 -2.49 -18.46 8.14
CA ALA A 190 -2.61 -19.85 7.75
C ALA A 190 -1.71 -20.76 8.60
N LEU A 191 -0.46 -20.34 8.86
CA LEU A 191 0.47 -21.08 9.74
C LEU A 191 0.01 -21.11 11.20
N LYS A 192 -0.54 -20.00 11.71
CA LYS A 192 -1.10 -19.94 13.07
C LYS A 192 -2.37 -20.79 13.20
N PHE A 193 -3.16 -20.94 12.16
CA PHE A 193 -4.30 -21.85 12.09
C PHE A 193 -3.90 -23.33 11.95
N GLY A 194 -2.62 -23.60 11.79
CA GLY A 194 -2.10 -24.97 11.77
C GLY A 194 -1.61 -25.44 10.40
N ALA A 195 -1.55 -24.60 9.37
CA ALA A 195 -0.95 -24.97 8.09
C ALA A 195 0.50 -25.45 8.26
N LYS A 196 0.90 -26.40 7.43
CA LYS A 196 2.23 -26.98 7.45
C LYS A 196 3.28 -26.01 6.91
N TYR A 197 2.96 -25.32 5.83
CA TYR A 197 3.91 -24.50 5.07
C TYR A 197 3.19 -23.41 4.29
N SER A 198 3.79 -22.26 4.21
CA SER A 198 3.32 -21.13 3.43
C SER A 198 4.39 -20.68 2.41
N VAL A 199 3.95 -20.24 1.24
CA VAL A 199 4.77 -19.55 0.25
C VAL A 199 4.07 -18.25 -0.09
N GLY A 200 4.81 -17.14 -0.11
CA GLY A 200 4.33 -15.83 -0.56
C GLY A 200 5.05 -15.39 -1.81
N THR A 201 4.35 -14.74 -2.72
CA THR A 201 4.94 -14.04 -3.86
C THR A 201 4.44 -12.62 -3.93
N ASP A 202 5.31 -11.67 -4.26
CA ASP A 202 4.93 -10.29 -4.50
C ASP A 202 5.82 -9.67 -5.58
N LEU A 203 5.33 -8.60 -6.22
CA LEU A 203 6.07 -7.81 -7.20
C LEU A 203 6.91 -6.72 -6.54
N ASP A 204 6.47 -6.26 -5.37
CA ASP A 204 7.08 -5.16 -4.64
C ASP A 204 8.17 -5.69 -3.69
N PRO A 205 9.43 -5.25 -3.84
CA PRO A 205 10.49 -5.55 -2.89
C PRO A 205 10.13 -5.16 -1.44
N CYS A 206 9.42 -4.04 -1.25
CA CYS A 206 8.98 -3.59 0.06
C CYS A 206 8.03 -4.58 0.75
N ALA A 207 7.20 -5.30 -0.03
CA ALA A 207 6.34 -6.36 0.49
C ALA A 207 7.13 -7.56 1.02
N ILE A 208 8.25 -7.90 0.35
CA ILE A 208 9.12 -9.00 0.80
C ILE A 208 9.78 -8.66 2.14
N ASP A 209 10.29 -7.43 2.26
CA ASP A 209 10.90 -6.94 3.50
C ASP A 209 9.88 -6.89 4.63
N ALA A 210 8.71 -6.29 4.38
CA ALA A 210 7.61 -6.21 5.36
C ALA A 210 7.14 -7.61 5.82
N THR A 211 7.00 -8.56 4.90
CA THR A 211 6.67 -9.95 5.27
C THR A 211 7.73 -10.57 6.17
N HIS A 212 9.02 -10.36 5.87
CA HIS A 212 10.11 -10.89 6.69
C HIS A 212 10.13 -10.27 8.09
N GLU A 213 9.95 -8.96 8.21
CA GLU A 213 9.85 -8.25 9.49
C GLU A 213 8.66 -8.76 10.32
N ASN A 214 7.49 -8.87 9.71
CA ASN A 214 6.31 -9.41 10.37
C ASN A 214 6.47 -10.87 10.80
N MET A 215 7.15 -11.70 9.98
CA MET A 215 7.49 -13.08 10.36
C MET A 215 8.38 -13.12 11.61
N GLU A 216 9.40 -12.25 11.68
CA GLU A 216 10.33 -12.18 12.81
C GLU A 216 9.60 -11.83 14.10
N VAL A 217 8.77 -10.78 14.08
CA VAL A 217 7.96 -10.35 15.24
C VAL A 217 7.00 -11.46 15.70
N ASN A 218 6.47 -12.26 14.79
CA ASN A 218 5.58 -13.39 15.12
C ASN A 218 6.29 -14.70 15.41
N GLY A 219 7.62 -14.75 15.41
CA GLY A 219 8.42 -15.95 15.64
C GLY A 219 8.22 -17.04 14.59
N ILE A 220 7.90 -16.65 13.35
CA ILE A 220 7.70 -17.58 12.23
C ILE A 220 9.04 -17.75 11.49
N SER A 221 9.54 -18.98 11.45
CA SER A 221 10.81 -19.27 10.81
C SER A 221 10.67 -19.32 9.27
N LYS A 222 11.77 -19.00 8.58
CA LYS A 222 11.86 -19.08 7.10
C LYS A 222 11.67 -20.51 6.57
N ASP A 223 11.87 -21.53 7.42
CA ASP A 223 11.59 -22.93 7.07
C ASP A 223 10.07 -23.23 6.99
N ARG A 224 9.24 -22.34 7.54
CA ARG A 224 7.79 -22.49 7.55
C ARG A 224 7.10 -21.56 6.55
N TYR A 225 7.71 -20.40 6.27
CA TYR A 225 7.18 -19.42 5.32
C TYR A 225 8.32 -18.92 4.42
N GLU A 226 8.27 -19.30 3.17
CA GLU A 226 9.16 -18.82 2.11
C GLU A 226 8.50 -17.67 1.36
N VAL A 227 9.25 -16.60 1.10
CA VAL A 227 8.74 -15.41 0.39
C VAL A 227 9.66 -15.12 -0.80
N MET A 228 9.07 -14.86 -1.96
CA MET A 228 9.76 -14.64 -3.22
C MET A 228 9.29 -13.39 -3.92
N ILE A 229 10.24 -12.60 -4.44
CA ILE A 229 9.92 -11.52 -5.36
C ILE A 229 9.71 -12.10 -6.77
N GLY A 230 8.67 -11.65 -7.48
CA GLY A 230 8.48 -11.94 -8.88
C GLY A 230 7.03 -12.04 -9.33
N ASN A 231 6.83 -11.95 -10.64
CA ASN A 231 5.53 -12.02 -11.27
C ASN A 231 5.15 -13.47 -11.62
N ILE A 232 4.32 -14.10 -10.80
CA ILE A 232 3.87 -15.48 -11.07
C ILE A 232 3.02 -15.60 -12.37
N ILE A 233 2.47 -14.49 -12.89
CA ILE A 233 1.64 -14.51 -14.11
C ILE A 233 2.52 -14.73 -15.33
N ASP A 234 3.61 -13.97 -15.46
CA ASP A 234 4.40 -13.89 -16.69
C ASP A 234 5.78 -14.55 -16.56
N ASP A 235 6.29 -14.72 -15.33
CA ASP A 235 7.62 -15.25 -15.09
C ASP A 235 7.59 -16.77 -14.84
N LYS A 236 8.09 -17.49 -15.85
CA LYS A 236 8.19 -18.95 -15.80
C LYS A 236 9.14 -19.45 -14.70
N GLU A 237 10.19 -18.71 -14.40
CA GLU A 237 11.15 -19.09 -13.35
C GLU A 237 10.50 -18.99 -11.97
N VAL A 238 9.65 -17.99 -11.76
CA VAL A 238 8.85 -17.85 -10.53
C VAL A 238 7.85 -19.00 -10.42
N GLN A 239 7.12 -19.33 -11.50
CA GLN A 239 6.19 -20.46 -11.51
C GLN A 239 6.89 -21.78 -11.20
N ASP A 240 8.07 -22.01 -11.77
CA ASP A 240 8.84 -23.25 -11.57
C ASP A 240 9.39 -23.33 -10.12
N LYS A 241 9.81 -22.22 -9.52
CA LYS A 241 10.24 -22.16 -8.11
C LYS A 241 9.07 -22.37 -7.14
N VAL A 242 7.95 -21.72 -7.40
CA VAL A 242 6.70 -21.90 -6.62
C VAL A 242 6.25 -23.35 -6.69
N GLY A 243 6.34 -23.98 -7.85
CA GLY A 243 6.00 -25.39 -8.06
C GLY A 243 4.56 -25.59 -8.52
N TYR A 244 4.27 -26.77 -9.05
CA TYR A 244 2.99 -27.13 -9.66
C TYR A 244 2.27 -28.20 -8.87
N GLU A 245 0.93 -28.15 -8.85
CA GLU A 245 0.05 -29.15 -8.21
C GLU A 245 0.44 -29.49 -6.76
N CYS A 246 0.98 -28.50 -6.02
CA CYS A 246 1.56 -28.76 -4.69
C CYS A 246 0.87 -27.99 -3.54
N TYR A 247 -0.06 -27.08 -3.84
CA TYR A 247 -0.78 -26.30 -2.83
C TYR A 247 -2.21 -26.81 -2.61
N ASP A 248 -2.59 -26.90 -1.35
CA ASP A 248 -3.94 -27.25 -0.94
C ASP A 248 -4.86 -26.01 -0.99
N ILE A 249 -4.28 -24.84 -0.70
CA ILE A 249 -4.95 -23.54 -0.78
C ILE A 249 -4.07 -22.59 -1.55
N VAL A 250 -4.66 -21.82 -2.46
CA VAL A 250 -4.06 -20.59 -3.02
C VAL A 250 -4.94 -19.44 -2.62
N ALA A 251 -4.35 -18.40 -2.03
CA ALA A 251 -5.02 -17.15 -1.70
C ALA A 251 -4.47 -16.02 -2.57
N ALA A 252 -5.35 -15.10 -3.00
CA ALA A 252 -4.98 -13.89 -3.69
C ALA A 252 -5.98 -12.78 -3.33
N ASN A 253 -5.51 -11.78 -2.58
CA ASN A 253 -6.29 -10.61 -2.21
C ASN A 253 -5.68 -9.37 -2.89
N ILE A 254 -5.87 -9.28 -4.19
CA ILE A 254 -5.27 -8.28 -5.09
C ILE A 254 -6.33 -7.67 -6.01
N LEU A 255 -5.94 -6.75 -6.87
CA LEU A 255 -6.84 -6.04 -7.77
C LEU A 255 -7.56 -6.99 -8.75
N ALA A 256 -8.80 -6.66 -9.08
CA ALA A 256 -9.68 -7.46 -9.94
C ALA A 256 -9.06 -7.78 -11.30
N ASP A 257 -8.50 -6.80 -11.96
CA ASP A 257 -7.90 -6.96 -13.30
C ASP A 257 -6.70 -7.92 -13.27
N VAL A 258 -5.91 -7.86 -12.20
CA VAL A 258 -4.78 -8.77 -11.99
C VAL A 258 -5.27 -10.20 -11.74
N LEU A 259 -6.36 -10.39 -10.99
CA LEU A 259 -6.95 -11.71 -10.76
C LEU A 259 -7.45 -12.38 -12.03
N VAL A 260 -7.97 -11.63 -12.98
CA VAL A 260 -8.39 -12.17 -14.30
C VAL A 260 -7.18 -12.77 -15.03
N ALA A 261 -6.04 -12.08 -15.02
CA ALA A 261 -4.80 -12.59 -15.63
C ALA A 261 -4.15 -13.73 -14.82
N LEU A 262 -4.23 -13.67 -13.50
CA LEU A 262 -3.66 -14.66 -12.57
C LEU A 262 -4.37 -16.00 -12.63
N THR A 263 -5.69 -16.01 -12.67
CA THR A 263 -6.51 -17.23 -12.51
C THR A 263 -6.11 -18.37 -13.46
N PRO A 264 -5.94 -18.16 -14.79
CA PRO A 264 -5.55 -19.26 -15.69
C PRO A 264 -4.14 -19.81 -15.42
N VAL A 265 -3.30 -19.05 -14.74
CA VAL A 265 -1.92 -19.47 -14.40
C VAL A 265 -1.93 -20.21 -13.08
N VAL A 266 -2.50 -19.61 -12.03
CA VAL A 266 -2.40 -20.10 -10.65
C VAL A 266 -3.09 -21.43 -10.41
N VAL A 267 -4.06 -21.79 -11.24
CA VAL A 267 -4.70 -23.11 -11.19
C VAL A 267 -3.72 -24.26 -11.39
N ASN A 268 -2.59 -24.01 -12.04
CA ASN A 268 -1.54 -25.03 -12.24
C ASN A 268 -0.73 -25.32 -10.95
N GLN A 269 -0.74 -24.41 -9.98
CA GLN A 269 -0.06 -24.58 -8.69
C GLN A 269 -0.94 -25.34 -7.68
N ILE A 270 -2.27 -25.33 -7.90
CA ILE A 270 -3.24 -25.96 -7.00
C ILE A 270 -3.28 -27.48 -7.21
N LYS A 271 -3.28 -28.24 -6.15
CA LYS A 271 -3.54 -29.69 -6.17
C LYS A 271 -4.95 -29.97 -6.70
N LYS A 272 -5.15 -31.14 -7.27
CA LYS A 272 -6.49 -31.60 -7.60
C LYS A 272 -7.37 -31.66 -6.36
N GLY A 273 -8.47 -30.91 -6.38
CA GLY A 273 -9.37 -30.75 -5.22
C GLY A 273 -8.93 -29.69 -4.22
N GLY A 274 -7.87 -28.96 -4.50
CA GLY A 274 -7.45 -27.78 -3.72
C GLY A 274 -8.41 -26.59 -3.90
N ILE A 275 -8.18 -25.53 -3.16
CA ILE A 275 -9.08 -24.38 -3.03
C ILE A 275 -8.37 -23.12 -3.48
N TYR A 276 -9.04 -22.33 -4.31
CA TYR A 276 -8.62 -20.97 -4.67
C TYR A 276 -9.50 -19.97 -3.94
N ILE A 277 -8.90 -19.12 -3.09
CA ILE A 277 -9.57 -18.10 -2.30
C ILE A 277 -9.19 -16.74 -2.90
N THR A 278 -10.18 -16.02 -3.41
CA THR A 278 -10.02 -14.65 -3.87
C THR A 278 -11.06 -13.76 -3.23
N CYS A 279 -10.72 -12.53 -2.95
CA CYS A 279 -11.66 -11.51 -2.57
C CYS A 279 -11.39 -10.23 -3.35
N LEU A 280 -12.42 -9.61 -3.88
CA LEU A 280 -12.38 -8.42 -4.70
C LEU A 280 -13.31 -7.37 -4.13
N LEU A 281 -12.90 -6.11 -4.25
CA LEU A 281 -13.86 -5.02 -4.35
C LEU A 281 -14.33 -4.93 -5.80
N TYR A 282 -15.60 -5.16 -6.02
CA TYR A 282 -16.21 -5.07 -7.34
C TYR A 282 -16.54 -3.60 -7.62
N THR A 283 -15.85 -3.00 -8.57
CA THR A 283 -16.10 -1.61 -9.00
C THR A 283 -16.92 -1.52 -10.28
N SER A 284 -17.30 -2.67 -10.88
CA SER A 284 -18.15 -2.70 -12.07
C SER A 284 -19.60 -2.94 -11.70
N PRO A 285 -20.58 -2.25 -12.34
CA PRO A 285 -21.98 -2.57 -12.15
C PRO A 285 -22.27 -4.03 -12.52
N SER A 286 -23.08 -4.68 -11.70
CA SER A 286 -23.48 -6.06 -11.96
C SER A 286 -24.15 -6.17 -13.32
N PRO A 287 -23.84 -7.21 -14.13
CA PRO A 287 -24.53 -7.42 -15.42
C PRO A 287 -26.03 -7.72 -15.29
N ARG A 288 -26.61 -7.58 -14.13
CA ARG A 288 -28.02 -7.91 -13.83
C ARG A 288 -28.91 -6.71 -13.56
N ASP A 289 -28.41 -5.47 -13.67
CA ASP A 289 -29.21 -4.26 -13.52
C ASP A 289 -29.51 -3.62 -14.86
#